data_d1b581e412a132c7335e86e6dac6ccc2
#
_entry.id   d1b581e412a132c7335e86e6dac6ccc2
#
_cell.length_a   1.000
_cell.length_b   1.000
_cell.length_c   1.000
_cell.angle_alpha   90.00
_cell.angle_beta   90.00
_cell.angle_gamma   90.00
#
_symmetry.space_group_name_H-M   'P 1'
#
loop_
_entity.id
_entity.type
_entity.pdbx_description
1 polymer ?
#
loop_
_entity_poly.entity_id
_entity_poly.type
_entity_poly.pdbx_seq_one_letter_code
_entity_poly.pdbx_strand_id
1 'polypeptide(L)'
;REALAHALSLAEGADLVLTIGGASVGDHDLVAPAAQAAGADLSFHKVAMRPGKPLLAGRFPDGRLLLGLPGNPVSAMVCGLIFLRPMILAMQGLPPVATPRQRARLAVPLPAGGPREHFL
;
A
#
# COMPACT_ATOMS: atom_id res chain seq x y z
N ARG A 1 -17.42 -10.91 -2.25
CA ARG A 1 -16.28 -11.36 -3.07
C ARG A 1 -16.55 -11.12 -4.55
N GLU A 2 -17.70 -11.48 -5.07
CA GLU A 2 -18.08 -11.27 -6.48
C GLU A 2 -18.01 -9.80 -6.90
N ALA A 3 -18.55 -8.88 -6.09
CA ALA A 3 -18.50 -7.45 -6.38
C ALA A 3 -17.05 -6.92 -6.48
N LEU A 4 -16.12 -7.45 -5.69
CA LEU A 4 -14.72 -7.06 -5.76
C LEU A 4 -14.03 -7.64 -7.01
N ALA A 5 -14.33 -8.90 -7.36
CA ALA A 5 -13.84 -9.49 -8.61
C ALA A 5 -14.34 -8.70 -9.82
N HIS A 6 -15.62 -8.31 -9.82
CA HIS A 6 -16.18 -7.45 -10.85
C HIS A 6 -15.51 -6.08 -10.90
N ALA A 7 -15.26 -5.43 -9.74
CA ALA A 7 -14.54 -4.17 -9.69
C ALA A 7 -13.12 -4.27 -10.26
N LEU A 8 -12.42 -5.38 -10.00
CA LEU A 8 -11.08 -5.64 -10.57
C LEU A 8 -11.12 -5.85 -12.09
N SER A 9 -12.18 -6.45 -12.63
CA SER A 9 -12.37 -6.58 -14.09
C SER A 9 -12.67 -5.23 -14.75
N LEU A 10 -13.43 -4.35 -14.11
CA LEU A 10 -13.68 -2.99 -14.62
C LEU A 10 -12.42 -2.13 -14.67
N ALA A 11 -11.36 -2.51 -13.95
CA ALA A 11 -10.07 -1.83 -13.97
C ALA A 11 -9.13 -2.34 -15.09
N GLU A 12 -9.61 -3.15 -16.04
CA GLU A 12 -8.83 -3.54 -17.21
C GLU A 12 -8.42 -2.31 -18.02
N GLY A 13 -7.15 -2.29 -18.45
CA GLY A 13 -6.58 -1.15 -19.17
C GLY A 13 -6.03 -0.02 -18.28
N ALA A 14 -6.19 -0.10 -16.95
CA ALA A 14 -5.52 0.81 -16.03
C ALA A 14 -4.04 0.41 -15.85
N ASP A 15 -3.17 1.37 -15.52
CA ASP A 15 -1.76 1.10 -15.19
C ASP A 15 -1.60 0.67 -13.72
N LEU A 16 -2.47 1.17 -12.85
CA LEU A 16 -2.45 0.94 -11.42
C LEU A 16 -3.87 0.75 -10.87
N VAL A 17 -4.06 -0.31 -10.12
CA VAL A 17 -5.26 -0.56 -9.31
C VAL A 17 -4.93 -0.18 -7.87
N LEU A 18 -5.67 0.80 -7.35
CA LEU A 18 -5.54 1.23 -5.96
C LEU A 18 -6.77 0.80 -5.17
N THR A 19 -6.56 0.13 -4.04
CA THR A 19 -7.62 -0.18 -3.09
C THR A 19 -7.37 0.50 -1.75
N ILE A 20 -8.43 0.90 -1.05
CA ILE A 20 -8.35 1.51 0.28
C ILE A 20 -9.23 0.71 1.22
N GLY A 21 -8.61 0.08 2.23
CA GLY A 21 -9.27 -0.88 3.10
C GLY A 21 -9.37 -2.28 2.49
N GLY A 22 -9.94 -3.22 3.26
CA GLY A 22 -10.05 -4.61 2.87
C GLY A 22 -8.73 -5.40 2.82
N ALA A 23 -7.61 -4.78 3.16
CA ALA A 23 -6.29 -5.40 3.27
C ALA A 23 -5.88 -5.65 4.74
N SER A 24 -6.86 -5.84 5.63
CA SER A 24 -6.62 -6.08 7.06
C SER A 24 -6.34 -7.56 7.32
N VAL A 25 -5.80 -7.87 8.50
CA VAL A 25 -5.58 -9.25 8.94
C VAL A 25 -6.89 -9.91 9.39
N GLY A 26 -7.13 -11.16 9.00
CA GLY A 26 -8.30 -11.97 9.40
C GLY A 26 -9.40 -12.02 8.34
N ASP A 27 -10.61 -12.38 8.76
CA ASP A 27 -11.77 -12.63 7.90
C ASP A 27 -12.26 -11.44 7.07
N HIS A 28 -11.74 -10.24 7.37
CA HIS A 28 -12.03 -9.00 6.66
C HIS A 28 -11.01 -8.65 5.56
N ASP A 29 -10.01 -9.49 5.34
CA ASP A 29 -9.09 -9.36 4.22
C ASP A 29 -9.73 -9.93 2.96
N LEU A 30 -10.33 -9.07 2.17
CA LEU A 30 -11.02 -9.47 0.93
C LEU A 30 -10.19 -9.17 -0.32
N VAL A 31 -9.25 -8.21 -0.23
CA VAL A 31 -8.51 -7.72 -1.41
C VAL A 31 -7.47 -8.73 -1.87
N ALA A 32 -6.65 -9.25 -0.96
CA ALA A 32 -5.60 -10.19 -1.33
C ALA A 32 -6.15 -11.48 -1.96
N PRO A 33 -7.14 -12.17 -1.37
CA PRO A 33 -7.73 -13.35 -2.01
C PRO A 33 -8.41 -13.06 -3.35
N ALA A 34 -9.07 -11.90 -3.49
CA ALA A 34 -9.71 -11.55 -4.75
C ALA A 34 -8.71 -11.21 -5.86
N ALA A 35 -7.64 -10.50 -5.51
CA ALA A 35 -6.57 -10.20 -6.45
C ALA A 35 -5.84 -11.47 -6.91
N GLN A 36 -5.54 -12.39 -5.99
CA GLN A 36 -4.94 -13.68 -6.32
C GLN A 36 -5.86 -14.54 -7.20
N ALA A 37 -7.17 -14.57 -6.92
CA ALA A 37 -8.14 -15.26 -7.76
C ALA A 37 -8.24 -14.66 -9.17
N ALA A 38 -7.97 -13.36 -9.32
CA ALA A 38 -7.82 -12.66 -10.59
C ALA A 38 -6.42 -12.81 -11.23
N GLY A 39 -5.55 -13.67 -10.67
CA GLY A 39 -4.23 -13.99 -11.19
C GLY A 39 -3.10 -13.04 -10.75
N ALA A 40 -3.36 -12.13 -9.82
CA ALA A 40 -2.31 -11.24 -9.33
C ALA A 40 -1.23 -12.00 -8.54
N ASP A 41 0.02 -11.71 -8.84
CA ASP A 41 1.17 -12.09 -8.02
C ASP A 41 1.42 -11.02 -6.95
N LEU A 42 1.36 -11.43 -5.68
CA LEU A 42 1.52 -10.52 -4.55
C LEU A 42 2.98 -10.47 -4.11
N SER A 43 3.62 -9.32 -4.27
CA SER A 43 4.99 -9.08 -3.84
C SER A 43 5.13 -9.04 -2.32
N PHE A 44 4.15 -8.42 -1.65
CA PHE A 44 4.05 -8.41 -0.18
C PHE A 44 2.64 -8.04 0.28
N HIS A 45 2.32 -8.40 1.54
CA HIS A 45 1.01 -8.20 2.14
C HIS A 45 1.08 -7.48 3.51
N LYS A 46 2.26 -7.26 4.05
CA LYS A 46 2.48 -6.55 5.31
C LYS A 46 3.85 -5.91 5.31
N VAL A 47 3.93 -4.75 5.96
CA VAL A 47 5.20 -4.05 6.17
C VAL A 47 5.44 -3.77 7.65
N ALA A 48 6.71 -3.70 8.05
CA ALA A 48 7.10 -3.46 9.45
C ALA A 48 7.11 -1.97 9.76
N MET A 49 5.95 -1.29 9.59
CA MET A 49 5.80 0.13 9.89
C MET A 49 4.58 0.43 10.75
N ARG A 50 4.54 1.63 11.32
CA ARG A 50 3.42 2.16 12.12
C ARG A 50 3.30 3.67 11.89
N PRO A 51 2.11 4.18 11.47
CA PRO A 51 0.96 3.43 10.99
C PRO A 51 1.24 2.76 9.64
N GLY A 52 0.36 1.86 9.17
CA GLY A 52 0.41 1.32 7.81
C GLY A 52 0.85 -0.15 7.68
N LYS A 53 0.86 -0.93 8.76
CA LYS A 53 1.21 -2.37 8.70
C LYS A 53 0.46 -3.16 7.61
N PRO A 54 -0.87 -3.03 7.41
CA PRO A 54 -1.59 -3.73 6.35
C PRO A 54 -1.44 -3.00 5.00
N LEU A 55 -0.31 -3.14 4.37
CA LEU A 55 -0.04 -2.67 3.02
C LEU A 55 0.13 -3.88 2.10
N LEU A 56 -0.53 -3.86 0.95
CA LEU A 56 -0.51 -4.90 -0.05
C LEU A 56 0.08 -4.34 -1.34
N ALA A 57 0.98 -5.06 -1.98
CA ALA A 57 1.41 -4.75 -3.34
C ALA A 57 1.53 -6.02 -4.18
N GLY A 58 1.29 -5.87 -5.48
CA GLY A 58 1.35 -6.96 -6.43
C GLY A 58 1.27 -6.48 -7.87
N ARG A 59 1.18 -7.47 -8.78
CA ARG A 59 1.04 -7.22 -10.21
C ARG A 59 0.09 -8.25 -10.82
N PHE A 60 -0.79 -7.80 -11.69
CA PHE A 60 -1.63 -8.68 -12.51
C PHE A 60 -0.87 -9.21 -13.73
N PRO A 61 -1.35 -10.33 -14.34
CA PRO A 61 -0.70 -10.91 -15.52
C PRO A 61 -0.63 -9.98 -16.73
N ASP A 62 -1.57 -9.05 -16.84
CA ASP A 62 -1.63 -8.02 -17.90
C ASP A 62 -0.68 -6.84 -17.66
N GLY A 63 0.08 -6.86 -16.57
CA GLY A 63 1.07 -5.84 -16.21
C GLY A 63 0.57 -4.75 -15.27
N ARG A 64 -0.75 -4.64 -15.04
CA ARG A 64 -1.31 -3.69 -14.06
C ARG A 64 -0.66 -3.87 -12.69
N LEU A 65 -0.29 -2.77 -12.07
CA LEU A 65 0.18 -2.79 -10.68
C LEU A 65 -1.02 -2.79 -9.72
N LEU A 66 -0.83 -3.38 -8.56
CA LEU A 66 -1.80 -3.38 -7.46
C LEU A 66 -1.15 -2.77 -6.22
N LEU A 67 -1.83 -1.80 -5.61
CA LEU A 67 -1.46 -1.26 -4.31
C LEU A 67 -2.70 -1.19 -3.42
N GLY A 68 -2.70 -1.93 -2.32
CA GLY A 68 -3.76 -1.90 -1.31
C GLY A 68 -3.33 -1.09 -0.10
N LEU A 69 -3.96 0.06 0.10
CA LEU A 69 -3.74 0.93 1.24
C LEU A 69 -4.59 0.52 2.45
N PRO A 70 -4.13 0.79 3.68
CA PRO A 70 -4.93 0.58 4.88
C PRO A 70 -6.25 1.34 4.86
N GLY A 71 -7.29 0.79 5.50
CA GLY A 71 -8.59 1.46 5.64
C GLY A 71 -8.60 2.62 6.66
N ASN A 72 -7.64 2.66 7.58
CA ASN A 72 -7.49 3.79 8.50
C ASN A 72 -6.97 5.02 7.73
N PRO A 73 -7.65 6.19 7.77
CA PRO A 73 -7.30 7.36 6.97
C PRO A 73 -5.86 7.86 7.18
N VAL A 74 -5.40 7.92 8.42
CA VAL A 74 -4.02 8.34 8.74
C VAL A 74 -3.01 7.36 8.15
N SER A 75 -3.26 6.06 8.31
CA SER A 75 -2.41 5.02 7.72
C SER A 75 -2.39 5.10 6.19
N ALA A 76 -3.55 5.33 5.56
CA ALA A 76 -3.67 5.47 4.11
C ALA A 76 -2.88 6.68 3.60
N MET A 77 -2.97 7.82 4.27
CA MET A 77 -2.21 9.02 3.91
C MET A 77 -0.70 8.80 4.03
N VAL A 78 -0.23 8.22 5.13
CA VAL A 78 1.19 7.93 5.34
C VAL A 78 1.70 6.94 4.29
N CYS A 79 0.97 5.84 4.04
CA CYS A 79 1.31 4.88 3.00
C CYS A 79 1.24 5.50 1.59
N GLY A 80 0.31 6.40 1.34
CA GLY A 80 0.20 7.13 0.08
C GLY A 80 1.43 7.98 -0.20
N LEU A 81 1.94 8.68 0.80
CA LEU A 81 3.15 9.50 0.66
C LEU A 81 4.42 8.65 0.47
N ILE A 82 4.51 7.52 1.18
CA ILE A 82 5.73 6.70 1.22
C ILE A 82 5.80 5.73 0.03
N PHE A 83 4.66 5.18 -0.42
CA PHE A 83 4.62 4.12 -1.44
C PHE A 83 3.93 4.57 -2.73
N LEU A 84 2.69 5.11 -2.65
CA LEU A 84 1.93 5.47 -3.85
C LEU A 84 2.58 6.61 -4.63
N ARG A 85 2.98 7.68 -3.95
CA ARG A 85 3.61 8.83 -4.62
C ARG A 85 4.88 8.45 -5.39
N PRO A 86 5.90 7.77 -4.80
CA PRO A 86 7.08 7.35 -5.55
C PRO A 86 6.77 6.32 -6.65
N MET A 87 5.76 5.46 -6.46
CA MET A 87 5.31 4.53 -7.49
C MET A 87 4.76 5.28 -8.71
N ILE A 88 3.88 6.27 -8.53
CA ILE A 88 3.34 7.09 -9.62
C ILE A 88 4.49 7.83 -10.35
N LEU A 89 5.43 8.40 -9.62
CA LEU A 89 6.58 9.08 -10.23
C LEU A 89 7.43 8.12 -11.08
N ALA A 90 7.68 6.92 -10.57
CA ALA A 90 8.41 5.90 -11.31
C ALA A 90 7.65 5.45 -12.58
N MET A 91 6.33 5.31 -12.51
CA MET A 91 5.48 4.98 -13.67
C MET A 91 5.52 6.07 -14.74
N GLN A 92 5.76 7.31 -14.35
CA GLN A 92 5.95 8.45 -15.27
C GLN A 92 7.37 8.57 -15.82
N GLY A 93 8.26 7.63 -15.49
CA GLY A 93 9.68 7.68 -15.90
C GLY A 93 10.52 8.70 -15.11
N LEU A 94 9.97 9.27 -14.05
CA LEU A 94 10.69 10.19 -13.18
C LEU A 94 11.56 9.40 -12.19
N PRO A 95 12.76 9.94 -11.85
CA PRO A 95 13.59 9.27 -10.85
C PRO A 95 12.86 9.19 -9.50
N PRO A 96 12.99 8.08 -8.78
CA PRO A 96 12.41 7.98 -7.44
C PRO A 96 13.05 9.04 -6.54
N VAL A 97 12.31 10.09 -6.26
CA VAL A 97 12.74 11.12 -5.33
C VAL A 97 12.60 10.56 -3.92
N ALA A 98 13.71 10.26 -3.29
CA ALA A 98 13.70 9.92 -1.87
C ALA A 98 13.01 11.05 -1.10
N THR A 99 12.08 10.69 -0.22
CA THR A 99 11.44 11.68 0.65
C THR A 99 12.53 12.43 1.42
N PRO A 100 12.59 13.76 1.33
CA PRO A 100 13.62 14.55 2.01
C PRO A 100 13.58 14.22 3.50
N ARG A 101 14.73 13.83 4.05
CA ARG A 101 14.86 13.55 5.49
C ARG A 101 15.64 14.69 6.14
N GLN A 102 15.07 15.25 7.18
CA GLN A 102 15.74 16.24 8.02
C GLN A 102 15.91 15.68 9.43
N ARG A 103 17.04 15.95 10.05
CA ARG A 103 17.23 15.65 11.47
C ARG A 103 16.62 16.75 12.29
N ALA A 104 15.79 16.38 13.26
CA ALA A 104 15.21 17.30 14.22
C ALA A 104 15.45 16.80 15.65
N ARG A 105 15.54 17.72 16.58
CA ARG A 105 15.63 17.38 18.01
C ARG A 105 14.21 17.34 18.57
N LEU A 106 13.88 16.23 19.23
CA LEU A 106 12.58 16.11 19.92
C LEU A 106 12.55 17.05 21.13
N ALA A 107 11.42 17.74 21.31
CA ALA A 107 11.20 18.60 22.47
C ALA A 107 10.96 17.78 23.76
N VAL A 108 10.41 16.58 23.61
CA VAL A 108 10.19 15.62 24.70
C VAL A 108 10.65 14.23 24.28
N PRO A 109 11.15 13.42 25.22
CA PRO A 109 11.48 12.02 24.92
C PRO A 109 10.26 11.25 24.43
N LEU A 110 10.46 10.43 23.38
CA LEU A 110 9.48 9.45 22.94
C LEU A 110 9.89 8.05 23.40
N PRO A 111 8.94 7.19 23.79
CA PRO A 111 9.24 5.80 24.09
C PRO A 111 9.73 5.08 22.83
N ALA A 112 10.58 4.08 23.01
CA ALA A 112 11.06 3.26 21.89
C ALA A 112 9.89 2.61 21.14
N GLY A 113 9.89 2.72 19.83
CA GLY A 113 8.81 2.26 18.94
C GLY A 113 8.74 0.75 18.73
N GLY A 114 9.66 -0.05 19.31
CA GLY A 114 9.79 -1.47 19.03
C GLY A 114 10.39 -1.74 17.64
N PRO A 115 10.18 -2.95 17.07
CA PRO A 115 10.85 -3.39 15.84
C PRO A 115 10.27 -2.79 14.54
N ARG A 116 9.26 -1.92 14.62
CA ARG A 116 8.63 -1.30 13.46
C ARG A 116 9.11 0.14 13.27
N GLU A 117 9.28 0.55 12.02
CA GLU A 117 9.53 1.96 11.70
C GLU A 117 8.28 2.79 12.06
N HIS A 118 8.47 3.87 12.82
CA HIS A 118 7.40 4.75 13.26
C HIS A 118 7.39 6.04 12.45
N PHE A 119 6.22 6.37 11.91
CA PHE A 119 5.89 7.66 11.31
C PHE A 119 4.92 8.37 12.28
N LEU A 120 5.35 9.49 12.86
CA LEU A 120 4.63 10.25 13.88
C LEU A 120 4.06 11.53 13.32
#